data_1db2efe58d137880d0fcf48d920b78b5
#
_entry.id   1db2efe58d137880d0fcf48d920b78b5
#
_cell.length_a   1.000
_cell.length_b   1.000
_cell.length_c   1.000
_cell.angle_alpha   90.00
_cell.angle_beta   90.00
_cell.angle_gamma   90.00
#
_symmetry.space_group_name_H-M   'P 1'
#
loop_
_entity.id
_entity.type
_entity.pdbx_description
1 polymer ?
#
loop_
_entity_poly.entity_id
_entity_poly.type
_entity_poly.pdbx_seq_one_letter_code
_entity_poly.pdbx_strand_id
1 'polypeptide(L)'
;MKKFISIAGSVAILAASVLPAIATGNNCVNDTTGPISQNYCTVTNTNTVKVENENDADIKNDVKVSANTGHNSASMNTLGGAVVSGNASVNASLSNTANVNTTSVSGGPAASGNVGSNGITGPNSVNQIGITNSNNVEVENENDAHVDNKVVASVDSGWNRADTNTGPGYVYAGNADMNVGVVNRVNDSATAIVGGAGGVGGNQATNQTTGPISQNFVTVKNTSDIEVENENDMDVKNTVNAIANTGHNSASTNTLGGEIRSGNAVGDLGLETKGNINTTSVTSAMGGFANVSGNVDTGPMSFNQETLTNTQGVEVENENKDADVSNFDTDSADAGWNNADTNTGGGSVLAGMADLVKRICVYVNDSFTVVH
;
A
#
# COMPACT_ATOMS: atom_id res chain seq x y z
N MET A 1 28.34 8.46 24.12
CA MET A 1 28.46 8.42 22.65
C MET A 1 27.08 8.26 22.04
N LYS A 2 26.68 9.11 21.12
CA LYS A 2 25.34 9.00 20.45
C LYS A 2 25.54 8.35 19.10
N LYS A 3 24.83 7.25 18.84
CA LYS A 3 24.80 6.60 17.50
C LYS A 3 23.39 6.68 16.98
N PHE A 4 23.25 7.18 15.74
CA PHE A 4 22.01 7.20 14.98
C PHE A 4 22.17 6.25 13.79
N ILE A 5 21.29 5.29 13.67
CA ILE A 5 21.20 4.42 12.49
C ILE A 5 19.76 4.52 11.99
N SER A 6 19.62 4.96 10.74
CA SER A 6 18.36 4.94 10.01
C SER A 6 18.56 4.08 8.78
N ILE A 7 17.74 3.05 8.65
CA ILE A 7 17.73 2.15 7.49
C ILE A 7 16.36 2.31 6.83
N ALA A 8 16.37 2.74 5.58
CA ALA A 8 15.19 2.69 4.71
C ALA A 8 15.25 1.40 3.91
N GLY A 9 14.22 0.59 4.01
CA GLY A 9 14.07 -0.63 3.24
C GLY A 9 13.76 -0.36 1.76
N SER A 10 13.61 -1.41 1.00
CA SER A 10 13.28 -1.34 -0.43
C SER A 10 11.93 -0.63 -0.63
N VAL A 11 11.88 0.29 -1.58
CA VAL A 11 10.66 0.95 -2.01
C VAL A 11 10.34 0.48 -3.42
N ALA A 12 9.26 -0.28 -3.57
CA ALA A 12 8.67 -0.59 -4.87
C ALA A 12 7.36 0.21 -5.00
N ILE A 13 7.37 1.24 -5.83
CA ILE A 13 6.18 2.04 -6.16
C ILE A 13 5.92 1.85 -7.64
N LEU A 14 4.78 1.23 -7.96
CA LEU A 14 4.33 1.11 -9.32
C LEU A 14 3.20 2.12 -9.59
N ALA A 15 3.39 2.97 -10.58
CA ALA A 15 2.35 3.88 -11.07
C ALA A 15 2.08 3.56 -12.53
N ALA A 16 0.88 3.08 -12.83
CA ALA A 16 0.42 2.83 -14.19
C ALA A 16 -0.70 3.80 -14.55
N SER A 17 -0.56 4.49 -15.66
CA SER A 17 -1.63 5.31 -16.25
C SER A 17 -1.86 4.88 -17.68
N VAL A 18 -3.08 4.49 -18.00
CA VAL A 18 -3.46 4.07 -19.34
C VAL A 18 -4.45 5.05 -19.93
N LEU A 19 -4.10 5.59 -21.09
CA LEU A 19 -4.99 6.41 -21.90
C LEU A 19 -5.46 5.52 -23.07
N PRO A 20 -6.74 5.14 -23.14
CA PRO A 20 -7.25 4.34 -24.25
C PRO A 20 -7.21 5.15 -25.56
N ALA A 21 -7.06 4.42 -26.65
CA ALA A 21 -7.09 5.00 -27.97
C ALA A 21 -8.48 5.61 -28.27
N ILE A 22 -8.51 6.83 -28.78
CA ILE A 22 -9.74 7.47 -29.22
C ILE A 22 -10.14 6.86 -30.57
N ALA A 23 -11.22 6.09 -30.60
CA ALA A 23 -11.81 5.64 -31.86
C ALA A 23 -12.62 6.79 -32.49
N THR A 24 -12.25 7.22 -33.68
CA THR A 24 -13.08 8.15 -34.48
C THR A 24 -14.31 7.39 -34.96
N GLY A 25 -15.48 8.06 -34.98
CA GLY A 25 -16.73 7.45 -35.45
C GLY A 25 -16.61 6.87 -36.84
N ASN A 26 -17.11 5.66 -37.01
CA ASN A 26 -17.14 4.97 -38.28
C ASN A 26 -18.41 5.35 -39.04
N ASN A 27 -18.28 5.51 -40.32
CA ASN A 27 -19.42 5.79 -41.21
C ASN A 27 -19.60 4.65 -42.19
N CYS A 28 -20.77 4.08 -42.21
CA CYS A 28 -21.16 3.04 -43.16
C CYS A 28 -22.49 3.43 -43.82
N VAL A 29 -22.47 3.74 -45.09
CA VAL A 29 -23.62 4.23 -45.82
C VAL A 29 -23.85 3.44 -47.12
N ASN A 30 -25.05 2.92 -47.28
CA ASN A 30 -25.56 2.45 -48.57
C ASN A 30 -26.59 3.47 -49.06
N ASP A 31 -26.29 4.18 -50.13
CA ASP A 31 -27.15 5.22 -50.65
C ASP A 31 -27.64 4.87 -52.09
N THR A 32 -28.93 5.06 -52.31
CA THR A 32 -29.60 4.89 -53.61
C THR A 32 -29.41 3.50 -54.24
N THR A 33 -30.08 2.50 -53.70
CA THR A 33 -30.03 1.10 -54.21
C THR A 33 -31.31 0.71 -54.94
N GLY A 34 -31.17 -0.19 -55.93
CA GLY A 34 -32.26 -0.62 -56.78
C GLY A 34 -33.25 -1.59 -56.14
N PRO A 35 -34.30 -2.00 -56.87
CA PRO A 35 -35.24 -3.01 -56.38
C PRO A 35 -34.56 -4.36 -56.14
N ILE A 36 -35.09 -5.12 -55.15
CA ILE A 36 -34.61 -6.47 -54.78
C ILE A 36 -33.14 -6.42 -54.27
N SER A 37 -32.68 -5.30 -53.76
CA SER A 37 -31.32 -5.14 -53.27
C SER A 37 -31.16 -5.68 -51.84
N GLN A 38 -29.94 -6.09 -51.50
CA GLN A 38 -29.53 -6.43 -50.14
C GLN A 38 -28.51 -5.41 -49.65
N ASN A 39 -28.86 -4.63 -48.65
CA ASN A 39 -28.06 -3.52 -48.14
C ASN A 39 -27.66 -3.78 -46.72
N TYR A 40 -26.38 -4.08 -46.48
CA TYR A 40 -25.84 -4.39 -45.17
C TYR A 40 -24.83 -3.31 -44.79
N CYS A 41 -25.00 -2.80 -43.59
CA CYS A 41 -24.07 -1.86 -42.94
C CYS A 41 -23.72 -2.38 -41.56
N THR A 42 -22.47 -2.74 -41.37
CA THR A 42 -22.02 -3.25 -40.07
C THR A 42 -20.82 -2.43 -39.57
N VAL A 43 -20.92 -1.93 -38.35
CA VAL A 43 -19.87 -1.22 -37.65
C VAL A 43 -19.60 -1.95 -36.35
N THR A 44 -18.35 -2.34 -36.12
CA THR A 44 -17.91 -2.97 -34.88
C THR A 44 -16.72 -2.22 -34.32
N ASN A 45 -16.83 -1.76 -33.07
CA ASN A 45 -15.75 -1.16 -32.34
C ASN A 45 -15.51 -1.97 -31.07
N THR A 46 -14.27 -2.35 -30.84
CA THR A 46 -13.87 -3.04 -29.61
C THR A 46 -12.69 -2.28 -29.02
N ASN A 47 -12.80 -1.94 -27.76
CA ASN A 47 -11.71 -1.41 -26.97
C ASN A 47 -11.50 -2.34 -25.78
N THR A 48 -10.24 -2.74 -25.56
CA THR A 48 -9.87 -3.55 -24.40
C THR A 48 -8.65 -2.91 -23.77
N VAL A 49 -8.76 -2.62 -22.48
CA VAL A 49 -7.67 -2.15 -21.66
C VAL A 49 -7.45 -3.20 -20.57
N LYS A 50 -6.26 -3.79 -20.54
CA LYS A 50 -5.84 -4.68 -19.46
C LYS A 50 -4.63 -4.05 -18.77
N VAL A 51 -4.71 -3.92 -17.44
CA VAL A 51 -3.62 -3.51 -16.59
C VAL A 51 -3.39 -4.60 -15.56
N GLU A 52 -2.18 -5.12 -15.50
CA GLU A 52 -1.79 -6.20 -14.61
C GLU A 52 -0.54 -5.73 -13.85
N ASN A 53 -0.63 -5.69 -12.53
CA ASN A 53 0.45 -5.30 -11.65
C ASN A 53 0.68 -6.45 -10.65
N GLU A 54 1.76 -7.16 -10.83
CA GLU A 54 2.23 -8.21 -9.92
C GLU A 54 3.46 -7.69 -9.16
N ASN A 55 3.41 -7.70 -7.84
CA ASN A 55 4.49 -7.19 -7.01
C ASN A 55 4.78 -8.18 -5.88
N ASP A 56 6.02 -8.67 -5.87
CA ASP A 56 6.56 -9.52 -4.84
C ASP A 56 7.70 -8.79 -4.10
N ALA A 57 7.63 -8.72 -2.78
CA ALA A 57 8.64 -8.08 -1.96
C ALA A 57 9.11 -8.95 -0.80
N ASP A 58 10.35 -9.42 -0.88
CA ASP A 58 11.04 -10.10 0.22
C ASP A 58 12.04 -9.12 0.87
N ILE A 59 11.75 -8.68 2.10
CA ILE A 59 12.56 -7.71 2.83
C ILE A 59 13.10 -8.36 4.10
N LYS A 60 14.43 -8.41 4.23
CA LYS A 60 15.10 -8.94 5.40
C LYS A 60 16.09 -7.94 5.99
N ASN A 61 15.88 -7.58 7.25
CA ASN A 61 16.74 -6.64 7.97
C ASN A 61 17.32 -7.29 9.25
N ASP A 62 18.64 -7.20 9.43
CA ASP A 62 19.32 -7.55 10.68
C ASP A 62 20.11 -6.33 11.15
N VAL A 63 19.59 -5.64 12.16
CA VAL A 63 20.15 -4.40 12.70
C VAL A 63 20.69 -4.64 14.09
N LYS A 64 21.97 -4.36 14.31
CA LYS A 64 22.64 -4.45 15.63
C LYS A 64 23.28 -3.14 15.99
N VAL A 65 22.82 -2.56 17.10
CA VAL A 65 23.34 -1.28 17.60
C VAL A 65 23.68 -1.39 19.06
N SER A 66 24.86 -0.95 19.46
CA SER A 66 25.21 -0.87 20.86
C SER A 66 25.96 0.42 21.20
N ALA A 67 25.70 0.94 22.38
CA ALA A 67 26.46 2.02 22.99
C ALA A 67 26.82 1.60 24.42
N ASN A 68 28.10 1.60 24.73
CA ASN A 68 28.60 1.21 26.05
C ASN A 68 29.58 2.26 26.60
N THR A 69 29.29 2.77 27.78
CA THR A 69 30.18 3.63 28.56
C THR A 69 30.49 3.06 29.94
N GLY A 70 29.94 1.89 30.27
CA GLY A 70 30.16 1.16 31.49
C GLY A 70 31.42 0.30 31.52
N HIS A 71 31.45 -0.69 32.42
CA HIS A 71 32.56 -1.64 32.63
C HIS A 71 33.89 -0.96 33.09
N ASN A 72 33.81 0.18 33.71
CA ASN A 72 34.98 0.90 34.22
C ASN A 72 35.38 0.40 35.59
N SER A 73 36.68 0.41 35.91
CA SER A 73 37.17 -0.05 37.19
C SER A 73 38.24 0.90 37.80
N ALA A 74 38.09 1.25 39.05
CA ALA A 74 39.05 1.98 39.86
C ALA A 74 39.19 1.29 41.25
N SER A 75 39.65 0.05 41.24
CA SER A 75 39.72 -0.82 42.41
C SER A 75 41.15 -0.98 42.92
N MET A 76 41.29 -1.37 44.21
CA MET A 76 42.56 -1.62 44.89
C MET A 76 43.50 -0.40 45.04
N ASN A 77 42.96 0.78 45.17
CA ASN A 77 43.71 2.01 45.34
C ASN A 77 43.92 2.36 46.83
N THR A 78 45.09 2.91 47.22
CA THR A 78 45.38 3.28 48.59
C THR A 78 44.60 4.54 49.04
N LEU A 79 44.41 5.51 48.18
CA LEU A 79 43.75 6.76 48.51
C LEU A 79 42.25 6.79 48.15
N GLY A 80 41.70 5.69 47.68
CA GLY A 80 40.35 5.55 47.18
C GLY A 80 40.24 5.40 45.68
N GLY A 81 39.07 5.00 45.20
CA GLY A 81 38.78 4.84 43.80
C GLY A 81 37.49 5.57 43.39
N ALA A 82 37.53 6.26 42.28
CA ALA A 82 36.35 6.89 41.72
C ALA A 82 36.16 6.49 40.24
N VAL A 83 34.96 6.07 39.91
CA VAL A 83 34.53 5.79 38.51
C VAL A 83 33.37 6.70 38.18
N VAL A 84 33.50 7.44 37.10
CA VAL A 84 32.42 8.24 36.52
C VAL A 84 32.22 7.78 35.07
N SER A 85 31.12 7.09 34.78
CA SER A 85 30.79 6.74 33.42
C SER A 85 29.90 7.81 32.79
N GLY A 86 30.07 8.01 31.48
CA GLY A 86 29.23 8.92 30.72
C GLY A 86 27.85 8.32 30.38
N ASN A 87 26.98 9.13 29.80
CA ASN A 87 25.72 8.65 29.26
C ASN A 87 25.96 7.82 28.03
N ALA A 88 25.18 6.75 27.87
CA ALA A 88 25.10 5.96 26.68
C ALA A 88 23.73 6.17 26.01
N SER A 89 23.68 6.30 24.70
CA SER A 89 22.40 6.49 23.98
C SER A 89 22.42 5.79 22.64
N VAL A 90 21.34 5.11 22.32
CA VAL A 90 21.05 4.50 21.01
C VAL A 90 19.73 5.01 20.49
N ASN A 91 19.71 5.37 19.21
CA ASN A 91 18.51 5.61 18.45
C ASN A 91 18.59 4.77 17.18
N ALA A 92 17.69 3.81 17.02
CA ALA A 92 17.59 2.94 15.87
C ALA A 92 16.20 3.09 15.23
N SER A 93 16.15 3.39 13.94
CA SER A 93 14.91 3.48 13.19
C SER A 93 15.02 2.63 11.93
N LEU A 94 14.05 1.75 11.76
CA LEU A 94 13.91 0.89 10.59
C LEU A 94 12.56 1.19 9.93
N SER A 95 12.58 1.48 8.63
CA SER A 95 11.36 1.72 7.86
C SER A 95 11.38 0.90 6.57
N ASN A 96 10.35 0.11 6.39
CA ASN A 96 10.11 -0.67 5.19
C ASN A 96 8.88 -0.13 4.47
N THR A 97 9.00 0.03 3.15
CA THR A 97 7.87 0.36 2.28
C THR A 97 8.00 -0.47 1.01
N ALA A 98 6.99 -1.24 0.69
CA ALA A 98 6.99 -2.10 -0.48
C ALA A 98 5.57 -2.29 -1.04
N ASN A 99 5.50 -2.68 -2.31
CA ASN A 99 4.26 -3.00 -3.01
C ASN A 99 3.20 -1.88 -2.88
N VAL A 100 3.61 -0.65 -3.15
CA VAL A 100 2.70 0.50 -3.19
C VAL A 100 2.29 0.75 -4.63
N ASN A 101 1.06 0.44 -4.97
CA ASN A 101 0.52 0.56 -6.32
C ASN A 101 -0.38 1.79 -6.45
N THR A 102 -0.23 2.48 -7.57
CA THR A 102 -1.18 3.50 -7.97
C THR A 102 -1.55 3.26 -9.42
N THR A 103 -2.76 2.80 -9.67
CA THR A 103 -3.28 2.51 -11.00
C THR A 103 -4.34 3.54 -11.36
N SER A 104 -4.16 4.19 -12.51
CA SER A 104 -5.12 5.15 -13.02
C SER A 104 -5.48 4.82 -14.46
N VAL A 105 -6.73 4.49 -14.69
CA VAL A 105 -7.26 4.29 -16.04
C VAL A 105 -8.23 5.44 -16.32
N SER A 106 -7.86 6.29 -17.26
CA SER A 106 -8.68 7.45 -17.64
C SER A 106 -9.19 7.32 -19.07
N GLY A 107 -10.50 7.46 -19.22
CA GLY A 107 -11.16 7.54 -20.50
C GLY A 107 -11.38 6.18 -21.19
N GLY A 108 -12.62 5.74 -21.21
CA GLY A 108 -13.08 4.95 -22.32
C GLY A 108 -13.05 5.83 -23.58
N PRO A 109 -12.98 5.25 -24.80
CA PRO A 109 -13.03 6.05 -26.00
C PRO A 109 -14.31 6.88 -25.96
N ALA A 110 -14.17 8.20 -26.03
CA ALA A 110 -15.24 9.01 -26.58
C ALA A 110 -15.41 8.51 -28.02
N ALA A 111 -16.20 7.45 -28.21
CA ALA A 111 -16.51 7.01 -29.54
C ALA A 111 -17.34 8.16 -30.13
N SER A 112 -16.72 8.93 -31.01
CA SER A 112 -17.47 9.83 -31.89
C SER A 112 -18.51 8.95 -32.56
N GLY A 113 -19.78 9.37 -32.52
CA GLY A 113 -20.93 8.56 -32.90
C GLY A 113 -20.74 7.84 -34.23
N ASN A 114 -20.95 6.54 -34.23
CA ASN A 114 -20.95 5.76 -35.48
C ASN A 114 -22.21 6.09 -36.25
N VAL A 115 -22.08 6.17 -37.55
CA VAL A 115 -23.20 6.37 -38.48
C VAL A 115 -23.36 5.16 -39.34
N GLY A 116 -24.51 4.52 -39.24
CA GLY A 116 -24.97 3.50 -40.18
C GLY A 116 -26.21 3.99 -40.92
N SER A 117 -26.20 4.02 -42.21
CA SER A 117 -27.37 4.45 -42.97
C SER A 117 -27.58 3.59 -44.22
N ASN A 118 -28.80 3.14 -44.43
CA ASN A 118 -29.28 2.71 -45.74
C ASN A 118 -30.26 3.79 -46.23
N GLY A 119 -29.87 4.52 -47.25
CA GLY A 119 -30.62 5.62 -47.83
C GLY A 119 -31.80 5.19 -48.66
N ILE A 120 -31.95 5.75 -49.89
CA ILE A 120 -33.07 5.43 -50.79
C ILE A 120 -32.93 4.02 -51.30
N THR A 121 -33.79 3.09 -50.85
CA THR A 121 -33.73 1.68 -51.29
C THR A 121 -35.00 1.29 -52.05
N GLY A 122 -34.85 0.45 -53.11
CA GLY A 122 -35.95 0.06 -53.93
C GLY A 122 -36.94 -0.92 -53.31
N PRO A 123 -38.04 -1.23 -53.97
CA PRO A 123 -39.02 -2.20 -53.49
C PRO A 123 -38.43 -3.63 -53.35
N ASN A 124 -38.99 -4.42 -52.40
CA ASN A 124 -38.55 -5.77 -52.06
C ASN A 124 -37.07 -5.85 -51.60
N SER A 125 -36.52 -4.80 -51.06
CA SER A 125 -35.16 -4.78 -50.58
C SER A 125 -35.03 -5.29 -49.13
N VAL A 126 -33.84 -5.79 -48.78
CA VAL A 126 -33.46 -6.12 -47.39
C VAL A 126 -32.41 -5.09 -46.94
N ASN A 127 -32.71 -4.37 -45.89
CA ASN A 127 -31.87 -3.31 -45.37
C ASN A 127 -31.52 -3.61 -43.90
N GLN A 128 -30.26 -3.84 -43.65
CA GLN A 128 -29.78 -4.16 -42.28
C GLN A 128 -28.65 -3.24 -41.88
N ILE A 129 -28.76 -2.70 -40.66
CA ILE A 129 -27.74 -1.94 -40.01
C ILE A 129 -27.40 -2.60 -38.68
N GLY A 130 -26.13 -2.89 -38.44
CA GLY A 130 -25.61 -3.38 -37.17
C GLY A 130 -24.50 -2.46 -36.65
N ILE A 131 -24.67 -1.89 -35.47
CA ILE A 131 -23.62 -1.16 -34.78
C ILE A 131 -23.37 -1.89 -33.47
N THR A 132 -22.13 -2.32 -33.26
CA THR A 132 -21.71 -2.97 -32.01
C THR A 132 -20.50 -2.22 -31.46
N ASN A 133 -20.63 -1.75 -30.21
CA ASN A 133 -19.53 -1.16 -29.47
C ASN A 133 -19.30 -1.99 -28.20
N SER A 134 -18.07 -2.36 -27.96
CA SER A 134 -17.63 -3.08 -26.76
C SER A 134 -16.45 -2.33 -26.14
N ASN A 135 -16.57 -2.04 -24.86
CA ASN A 135 -15.48 -1.48 -24.05
C ASN A 135 -15.27 -2.41 -22.87
N ASN A 136 -14.07 -2.94 -22.73
CA ASN A 136 -13.67 -3.77 -21.61
C ASN A 136 -12.46 -3.16 -20.92
N VAL A 137 -12.54 -2.98 -19.61
CA VAL A 137 -11.44 -2.50 -18.77
C VAL A 137 -11.23 -3.52 -17.66
N GLU A 138 -10.07 -4.13 -17.63
CA GLU A 138 -9.65 -5.11 -16.63
C GLU A 138 -8.42 -4.57 -15.92
N VAL A 139 -8.47 -4.51 -14.60
CA VAL A 139 -7.34 -4.08 -13.76
C VAL A 139 -7.13 -5.13 -12.68
N GLU A 140 -5.96 -5.73 -12.68
CA GLU A 140 -5.53 -6.74 -11.74
C GLU A 140 -4.31 -6.23 -10.98
N ASN A 141 -4.36 -6.23 -9.65
CA ASN A 141 -3.24 -5.89 -8.79
C ASN A 141 -3.01 -7.02 -7.80
N GLU A 142 -1.93 -7.74 -7.96
CA GLU A 142 -1.49 -8.79 -7.04
C GLU A 142 -0.26 -8.31 -6.26
N ASN A 143 -0.30 -8.41 -4.93
CA ASN A 143 0.79 -7.97 -4.09
C ASN A 143 1.09 -9.00 -3.01
N ASP A 144 2.29 -9.53 -3.02
CA ASP A 144 2.83 -10.40 -1.99
C ASP A 144 3.98 -9.69 -1.26
N ALA A 145 3.95 -9.64 0.07
CA ALA A 145 4.98 -9.00 0.86
C ALA A 145 5.41 -9.84 2.06
N HIS A 146 6.65 -10.28 2.03
CA HIS A 146 7.31 -10.91 3.16
C HIS A 146 8.35 -9.98 3.78
N VAL A 147 8.20 -9.68 5.09
CA VAL A 147 9.10 -8.77 5.83
C VAL A 147 9.59 -9.43 7.11
N ASP A 148 10.89 -9.72 7.20
CA ASP A 148 11.55 -10.26 8.41
C ASP A 148 12.53 -9.22 8.98
N ASN A 149 12.14 -8.58 10.07
CA ASN A 149 12.95 -7.59 10.76
C ASN A 149 13.52 -8.15 12.07
N LYS A 150 14.84 -8.04 12.21
CA LYS A 150 15.54 -8.34 13.44
C LYS A 150 16.32 -7.12 13.91
N VAL A 151 15.96 -6.60 15.08
CA VAL A 151 16.64 -5.44 15.69
C VAL A 151 17.18 -5.82 17.06
N VAL A 152 18.48 -5.64 17.25
CA VAL A 152 19.14 -5.81 18.54
C VAL A 152 19.75 -4.47 18.95
N ALA A 153 19.21 -3.84 19.99
CA ALA A 153 19.69 -2.59 20.51
C ALA A 153 20.15 -2.76 21.97
N SER A 154 21.35 -2.33 22.28
CA SER A 154 21.89 -2.42 23.64
C SER A 154 22.55 -1.11 24.06
N VAL A 155 22.16 -0.60 25.20
CA VAL A 155 22.73 0.60 25.82
C VAL A 155 23.17 0.27 27.22
N ASP A 156 24.45 0.48 27.53
CA ASP A 156 25.01 0.13 28.82
C ASP A 156 25.89 1.27 29.37
N SER A 157 25.56 1.75 30.58
CA SER A 157 26.43 2.64 31.36
C SER A 157 26.74 2.08 32.76
N GLY A 158 26.28 0.86 33.04
CA GLY A 158 26.50 0.15 34.31
C GLY A 158 27.76 -0.71 34.32
N TRP A 159 27.80 -1.69 35.23
CA TRP A 159 28.93 -2.60 35.46
C TRP A 159 30.24 -1.88 35.87
N ASN A 160 30.13 -0.75 36.57
CA ASN A 160 31.29 0.02 37.04
C ASN A 160 31.72 -0.45 38.42
N ARG A 161 33.03 -0.39 38.69
CA ARG A 161 33.60 -0.98 39.89
C ARG A 161 34.61 -0.06 40.56
N ALA A 162 34.41 0.22 41.84
CA ALA A 162 35.36 0.94 42.70
C ALA A 162 35.52 0.21 44.02
N ASP A 163 36.04 -1.04 43.98
CA ASP A 163 36.07 -1.95 45.13
C ASP A 163 37.47 -2.06 45.74
N THR A 164 37.52 -2.53 47.00
CA THR A 164 38.75 -2.94 47.68
C THR A 164 39.75 -1.78 47.83
N ASN A 165 39.30 -0.56 48.00
CA ASN A 165 40.16 0.59 48.22
C ASN A 165 40.40 0.84 49.70
N THR A 166 41.61 1.31 50.07
CA THR A 166 41.90 1.75 51.44
C THR A 166 41.19 3.08 51.77
N GLY A 167 40.98 3.94 50.77
CA GLY A 167 40.11 5.10 50.84
C GLY A 167 38.66 4.79 50.45
N PRO A 168 37.80 5.80 50.26
CA PRO A 168 36.42 5.58 49.83
C PRO A 168 36.35 5.14 48.35
N GLY A 169 35.32 4.34 48.01
CA GLY A 169 34.98 3.97 46.63
C GLY A 169 33.76 4.72 46.13
N TYR A 170 33.85 5.36 44.99
CA TYR A 170 32.75 6.10 44.37
C TYR A 170 32.45 5.60 42.99
N VAL A 171 31.17 5.33 42.69
CA VAL A 171 30.72 4.99 41.35
C VAL A 171 29.54 5.90 40.96
N TYR A 172 29.72 6.66 39.89
CA TYR A 172 28.67 7.47 39.31
C TYR A 172 28.42 6.95 37.86
N ALA A 173 27.35 6.19 37.68
CA ALA A 173 26.95 5.71 36.34
C ALA A 173 26.08 6.77 35.65
N GLY A 174 26.34 6.98 34.38
CA GLY A 174 25.52 7.85 33.54
C GLY A 174 24.19 7.21 33.13
N ASN A 175 23.37 7.92 32.41
CA ASN A 175 22.10 7.41 31.89
C ASN A 175 22.33 6.43 30.70
N ALA A 176 21.40 5.50 30.52
CA ALA A 176 21.27 4.64 29.36
C ALA A 176 19.93 4.93 28.68
N ASP A 177 19.96 5.62 27.57
CA ASP A 177 18.77 6.03 26.83
C ASP A 177 18.69 5.26 25.51
N MET A 178 17.56 4.61 25.26
CA MET A 178 17.34 3.81 24.07
C MET A 178 16.01 4.19 23.40
N ASN A 179 16.05 4.37 22.09
CA ASN A 179 14.86 4.55 21.26
C ASN A 179 14.97 3.64 20.04
N VAL A 180 14.00 2.76 19.87
CA VAL A 180 13.91 1.83 18.75
C VAL A 180 12.56 1.98 18.07
N GLY A 181 12.57 2.27 16.78
CA GLY A 181 11.38 2.34 15.94
C GLY A 181 11.46 1.37 14.76
N VAL A 182 10.39 0.61 14.54
CA VAL A 182 10.20 -0.21 13.34
C VAL A 182 8.87 0.16 12.71
N VAL A 183 8.90 0.55 11.46
CA VAL A 183 7.71 0.92 10.68
C VAL A 183 7.68 0.08 9.40
N ASN A 184 6.59 -0.63 9.19
CA ASN A 184 6.33 -1.38 7.96
C ASN A 184 5.09 -0.82 7.28
N ARG A 185 5.21 -0.52 5.99
CA ARG A 185 4.09 -0.16 5.12
C ARG A 185 4.20 -0.99 3.84
N VAL A 186 3.29 -1.94 3.66
CA VAL A 186 3.33 -2.90 2.56
C VAL A 186 1.95 -3.13 1.96
N ASN A 187 1.91 -3.47 0.67
CA ASN A 187 0.69 -3.81 -0.05
C ASN A 187 -0.40 -2.72 0.07
N ASP A 188 -0.08 -1.51 -0.37
CA ASP A 188 -1.00 -0.38 -0.40
C ASP A 188 -1.36 -0.08 -1.85
N SER A 189 -2.59 -0.41 -2.24
CA SER A 189 -3.07 -0.27 -3.62
C SER A 189 -4.12 0.82 -3.73
N ALA A 190 -3.90 1.76 -4.65
CA ALA A 190 -4.87 2.79 -5.01
C ALA A 190 -5.23 2.66 -6.49
N THR A 191 -6.47 2.30 -6.79
CA THR A 191 -6.97 2.14 -8.16
C THR A 191 -8.04 3.17 -8.45
N ALA A 192 -7.85 3.95 -9.50
CA ALA A 192 -8.81 4.94 -9.95
C ALA A 192 -9.17 4.70 -11.42
N ILE A 193 -10.42 4.42 -11.69
CA ILE A 193 -10.95 4.33 -13.04
C ILE A 193 -11.90 5.51 -13.26
N VAL A 194 -11.54 6.40 -14.16
CA VAL A 194 -12.35 7.57 -14.51
C VAL A 194 -12.84 7.44 -15.94
N GLY A 195 -14.15 7.28 -16.12
CA GLY A 195 -14.78 7.18 -17.43
C GLY A 195 -14.71 5.77 -18.00
N GLY A 196 -15.56 4.89 -17.53
CA GLY A 196 -16.04 3.78 -18.31
C GLY A 196 -17.02 4.32 -19.33
N ALA A 197 -16.97 3.85 -20.55
CA ALA A 197 -17.83 4.31 -21.64
C ALA A 197 -18.02 5.85 -21.65
N GLY A 198 -16.94 6.57 -21.87
CA GLY A 198 -17.00 7.98 -22.23
C GLY A 198 -18.09 8.08 -23.28
N GLY A 199 -19.05 8.96 -23.09
CA GLY A 199 -20.29 9.00 -23.84
C GLY A 199 -20.04 8.60 -25.27
N VAL A 200 -20.52 7.42 -25.64
CA VAL A 200 -20.46 6.97 -27.02
C VAL A 200 -21.23 8.06 -27.75
N GLY A 201 -20.50 8.93 -28.44
CA GLY A 201 -21.15 9.99 -29.19
C GLY A 201 -22.26 9.34 -29.96
N GLY A 202 -23.50 9.82 -29.80
CA GLY A 202 -24.70 9.09 -30.16
C GLY A 202 -24.59 8.34 -31.47
N ASN A 203 -24.69 7.01 -31.44
CA ASN A 203 -24.73 6.23 -32.66
C ASN A 203 -25.99 6.63 -33.45
N GLN A 204 -25.85 6.82 -34.74
CA GLN A 204 -26.95 7.05 -35.62
C GLN A 204 -27.10 5.85 -36.55
N ALA A 205 -28.23 5.15 -36.47
CA ALA A 205 -28.51 3.97 -37.29
C ALA A 205 -29.91 4.13 -37.95
N THR A 206 -29.95 4.44 -39.23
CA THR A 206 -31.21 4.78 -39.88
C THR A 206 -31.38 4.11 -41.23
N ASN A 207 -32.45 3.31 -41.39
CA ASN A 207 -32.96 2.94 -42.71
C ASN A 207 -33.96 4.04 -43.13
N GLN A 208 -33.65 4.73 -44.23
CA GLN A 208 -34.42 5.89 -44.64
C GLN A 208 -34.96 5.71 -46.06
N THR A 209 -36.21 6.09 -46.29
CA THR A 209 -36.88 6.09 -47.60
C THR A 209 -36.78 4.72 -48.30
N THR A 210 -37.35 3.69 -47.66
CA THR A 210 -37.32 2.32 -48.21
C THR A 210 -38.58 2.05 -49.05
N GLY A 211 -38.40 1.31 -50.14
CA GLY A 211 -39.53 0.96 -51.05
C GLY A 211 -40.58 0.04 -50.41
N PRO A 212 -41.71 -0.17 -51.09
CA PRO A 212 -42.74 -1.10 -50.61
C PRO A 212 -42.23 -2.55 -50.48
N ILE A 213 -42.82 -3.27 -49.52
CA ILE A 213 -42.55 -4.69 -49.25
C ILE A 213 -41.05 -4.93 -48.84
N SER A 214 -40.37 -3.95 -48.31
CA SER A 214 -39.00 -4.09 -47.88
C SER A 214 -38.91 -4.62 -46.40
N GLN A 215 -37.77 -5.20 -46.09
CA GLN A 215 -37.42 -5.64 -44.72
C GLN A 215 -36.33 -4.73 -44.21
N ASN A 216 -36.58 -4.08 -43.03
CA ASN A 216 -35.69 -3.05 -42.48
C ASN A 216 -35.34 -3.41 -41.05
N PHE A 217 -34.06 -3.69 -40.83
CA PHE A 217 -33.53 -4.07 -39.49
C PHE A 217 -32.52 -3.06 -39.06
N VAL A 218 -32.65 -2.62 -37.80
CA VAL A 218 -31.66 -1.79 -37.14
C VAL A 218 -31.30 -2.45 -35.81
N THR A 219 -30.02 -2.68 -35.56
CA THR A 219 -29.53 -3.21 -34.30
C THR A 219 -28.38 -2.34 -33.81
N VAL A 220 -28.52 -1.81 -32.62
CA VAL A 220 -27.44 -1.09 -31.90
C VAL A 220 -27.19 -1.79 -30.61
N LYS A 221 -25.97 -2.26 -30.41
CA LYS A 221 -25.53 -2.90 -29.16
C LYS A 221 -24.33 -2.14 -28.61
N ASN A 222 -24.46 -1.69 -27.38
CA ASN A 222 -23.35 -1.10 -26.62
C ASN A 222 -23.12 -1.92 -25.35
N THR A 223 -21.89 -2.32 -25.10
CA THR A 223 -21.48 -3.04 -23.90
C THR A 223 -20.29 -2.32 -23.29
N SER A 224 -20.34 -2.10 -21.99
CA SER A 224 -19.18 -1.63 -21.21
C SER A 224 -19.05 -2.53 -20.01
N ASP A 225 -17.85 -3.06 -19.80
CA ASP A 225 -17.54 -3.93 -18.71
C ASP A 225 -16.26 -3.44 -18.03
N ILE A 226 -16.30 -3.30 -16.71
CA ILE A 226 -15.18 -2.85 -15.90
C ILE A 226 -15.00 -3.87 -14.79
N GLU A 227 -13.85 -4.49 -14.76
CA GLU A 227 -13.44 -5.46 -13.74
C GLU A 227 -12.18 -4.96 -13.04
N VAL A 228 -12.22 -4.94 -11.72
CA VAL A 228 -11.07 -4.57 -10.89
C VAL A 228 -10.89 -5.64 -9.84
N GLU A 229 -9.74 -6.28 -9.87
CA GLU A 229 -9.31 -7.26 -8.88
C GLU A 229 -8.07 -6.75 -8.15
N ASN A 230 -8.13 -6.75 -6.82
CA ASN A 230 -6.98 -6.43 -5.98
C ASN A 230 -6.79 -7.56 -4.98
N GLU A 231 -5.68 -8.27 -5.11
CA GLU A 231 -5.29 -9.35 -4.23
C GLU A 231 -4.05 -8.96 -3.43
N ASN A 232 -4.09 -9.15 -2.10
CA ASN A 232 -2.94 -8.86 -1.25
C ASN A 232 -2.70 -9.98 -0.25
N ASP A 233 -1.44 -10.40 -0.14
CA ASP A 233 -0.93 -11.32 0.88
C ASP A 233 0.24 -10.69 1.63
N MET A 234 0.30 -10.81 2.95
CA MET A 234 1.31 -10.15 3.76
C MET A 234 1.74 -11.02 4.96
N ASP A 235 3.05 -11.25 5.06
CA ASP A 235 3.69 -11.82 6.25
C ASP A 235 4.74 -10.84 6.79
N VAL A 236 4.50 -10.30 7.99
CA VAL A 236 5.42 -9.37 8.65
C VAL A 236 5.85 -9.91 10.01
N LYS A 237 7.13 -10.17 10.13
CA LYS A 237 7.76 -10.62 11.37
C LYS A 237 8.72 -9.56 11.89
N ASN A 238 8.47 -9.10 13.11
CA ASN A 238 9.37 -8.20 13.82
C ASN A 238 9.94 -8.91 15.04
N THR A 239 11.25 -9.04 15.12
CA THR A 239 11.96 -9.55 16.29
C THR A 239 12.81 -8.44 16.85
N VAL A 240 12.47 -7.94 18.03
CA VAL A 240 13.20 -6.84 18.70
C VAL A 240 13.75 -7.31 20.03
N ASN A 241 15.04 -7.05 20.25
CA ASN A 241 15.68 -7.22 21.54
C ASN A 241 16.31 -5.87 21.94
N ALA A 242 15.77 -5.24 22.96
CA ALA A 242 16.12 -3.89 23.35
C ALA A 242 16.48 -3.83 24.85
N ILE A 243 17.74 -3.49 25.17
CA ILE A 243 18.26 -3.53 26.52
C ILE A 243 18.90 -2.18 26.90
N ALA A 244 18.37 -1.55 27.95
CA ALA A 244 18.97 -0.37 28.56
C ALA A 244 19.41 -0.71 30.00
N ASN A 245 20.71 -0.55 30.31
CA ASN A 245 21.28 -0.92 31.60
C ASN A 245 22.14 0.19 32.16
N THR A 246 21.87 0.58 33.43
CA THR A 246 22.71 1.45 34.24
C THR A 246 23.07 0.85 35.59
N GLY A 247 22.59 -0.36 35.86
CA GLY A 247 22.81 -1.09 37.11
C GLY A 247 24.11 -1.88 37.17
N HIS A 248 24.18 -2.87 38.06
CA HIS A 248 25.32 -3.77 38.28
C HIS A 248 26.62 -3.02 38.66
N ASN A 249 26.50 -1.90 39.37
CA ASN A 249 27.65 -1.16 39.84
C ASN A 249 28.09 -1.65 41.23
N SER A 250 29.40 -1.61 41.51
CA SER A 250 29.97 -2.06 42.77
C SER A 250 30.91 -1.02 43.37
N ALA A 251 30.72 -0.70 44.64
CA ALA A 251 31.62 0.10 45.47
C ALA A 251 31.81 -0.56 46.83
N SER A 252 32.25 -1.84 46.82
CA SER A 252 32.25 -2.72 47.99
C SER A 252 33.65 -2.91 48.54
N THR A 253 33.74 -3.35 49.81
CA THR A 253 35.00 -3.69 50.49
C THR A 253 35.99 -2.50 50.61
N ASN A 254 35.52 -1.28 50.71
CA ASN A 254 36.34 -0.09 50.92
C ASN A 254 36.46 0.26 52.38
N THR A 255 37.65 0.72 52.84
CA THR A 255 37.89 1.01 54.27
C THR A 255 37.15 2.25 54.73
N LEU A 256 37.02 3.30 53.95
CA LEU A 256 36.37 4.56 54.32
C LEU A 256 34.95 4.74 53.75
N GLY A 257 34.35 3.68 53.22
CA GLY A 257 32.99 3.68 52.71
C GLY A 257 32.89 3.51 51.21
N GLY A 258 31.65 3.25 50.72
CA GLY A 258 31.33 3.11 49.33
C GLY A 258 30.06 3.88 48.93
N GLU A 259 30.07 4.59 47.85
CA GLU A 259 28.89 5.29 47.33
C GLU A 259 28.65 4.94 45.85
N ILE A 260 27.42 4.61 45.56
CA ILE A 260 26.97 4.39 44.17
C ILE A 260 25.82 5.32 43.84
N ARG A 261 25.91 5.99 42.72
CA ARG A 261 24.80 6.69 42.09
C ARG A 261 24.62 6.14 40.67
N SER A 262 23.56 5.40 40.48
CA SER A 262 23.20 4.89 39.14
C SER A 262 22.37 5.93 38.41
N GLY A 263 22.62 6.08 37.11
CA GLY A 263 21.77 6.88 36.22
C GLY A 263 20.46 6.21 35.90
N ASN A 264 19.62 6.85 35.13
CA ASN A 264 18.35 6.29 34.65
C ASN A 264 18.57 5.36 33.45
N ALA A 265 17.81 4.27 33.40
CA ALA A 265 17.68 3.42 32.24
C ALA A 265 16.31 3.66 31.58
N VAL A 266 16.30 4.19 30.39
CA VAL A 266 15.07 4.53 29.67
C VAL A 266 15.06 3.82 28.32
N GLY A 267 13.96 3.12 28.03
CA GLY A 267 13.69 2.48 26.76
C GLY A 267 12.37 2.98 26.15
N ASP A 268 12.38 3.35 24.87
CA ASP A 268 11.19 3.61 24.08
C ASP A 268 11.22 2.70 22.83
N LEU A 269 10.20 1.84 22.70
CA LEU A 269 10.04 0.93 21.57
C LEU A 269 8.73 1.21 20.86
N GLY A 270 8.81 1.53 19.57
CA GLY A 270 7.67 1.70 18.68
C GLY A 270 7.68 0.67 17.55
N LEU A 271 6.62 -0.13 17.42
CA LEU A 271 6.38 -1.02 16.30
C LEU A 271 5.09 -0.60 15.61
N GLU A 272 5.18 -0.27 14.34
CA GLU A 272 4.02 0.07 13.51
C GLU A 272 4.02 -0.80 12.26
N THR A 273 2.90 -1.46 12.00
CA THR A 273 2.69 -2.23 10.77
C THR A 273 1.38 -1.79 10.14
N LYS A 274 1.46 -1.38 8.89
CA LYS A 274 0.33 -0.99 8.05
C LYS A 274 0.43 -1.73 6.73
N GLY A 275 -0.65 -2.43 6.33
CA GLY A 275 -0.61 -3.16 5.08
C GLY A 275 -1.92 -3.77 4.63
N ASN A 276 -1.91 -4.35 3.44
CA ASN A 276 -3.09 -4.89 2.76
C ASN A 276 -4.22 -3.84 2.70
N ILE A 277 -3.92 -2.65 2.15
CA ILE A 277 -4.87 -1.56 2.04
C ILE A 277 -5.24 -1.34 0.58
N ASN A 278 -6.53 -1.46 0.29
CA ASN A 278 -7.08 -1.22 -1.03
C ASN A 278 -7.98 0.02 -1.03
N THR A 279 -7.69 0.95 -1.92
CA THR A 279 -8.58 2.08 -2.19
C THR A 279 -8.97 2.05 -3.66
N THR A 280 -10.22 1.72 -3.96
CA THR A 280 -10.71 1.62 -5.33
C THR A 280 -11.81 2.64 -5.58
N SER A 281 -11.65 3.42 -6.63
CA SER A 281 -12.65 4.40 -7.07
C SER A 281 -12.95 4.17 -8.55
N VAL A 282 -14.17 3.78 -8.85
CA VAL A 282 -14.66 3.64 -10.21
C VAL A 282 -15.72 4.70 -10.46
N THR A 283 -15.36 5.70 -11.25
CA THR A 283 -16.32 6.70 -11.73
C THR A 283 -16.74 6.31 -13.15
N SER A 284 -17.83 5.59 -13.22
CA SER A 284 -18.47 5.25 -14.48
C SER A 284 -19.28 6.46 -14.95
N ALA A 285 -18.72 7.23 -15.87
CA ALA A 285 -19.55 8.20 -16.56
C ALA A 285 -20.57 7.42 -17.39
N MET A 286 -21.74 7.18 -16.85
CA MET A 286 -22.94 6.91 -17.64
C MET A 286 -23.27 8.16 -18.45
N GLY A 287 -22.42 8.52 -19.39
CA GLY A 287 -22.80 9.38 -20.51
C GLY A 287 -23.89 8.61 -21.22
N GLY A 288 -25.13 9.09 -21.10
CA GLY A 288 -26.25 8.42 -21.74
C GLY A 288 -25.90 8.07 -23.19
N PHE A 289 -26.03 6.80 -23.54
CA PHE A 289 -25.90 6.39 -24.94
C PHE A 289 -26.95 7.14 -25.75
N ALA A 290 -26.61 8.31 -26.27
CA ALA A 290 -27.51 9.08 -27.11
C ALA A 290 -27.61 8.42 -28.48
N ASN A 291 -28.18 7.22 -28.52
CA ASN A 291 -28.37 6.51 -29.78
C ASN A 291 -29.62 7.03 -30.48
N VAL A 292 -29.50 7.31 -31.75
CA VAL A 292 -30.61 7.58 -32.63
C VAL A 292 -30.70 6.43 -33.62
N SER A 293 -31.74 5.64 -33.49
CA SER A 293 -32.00 4.52 -34.40
C SER A 293 -33.42 4.58 -34.93
N GLY A 294 -33.62 4.06 -36.12
CA GLY A 294 -34.95 4.03 -36.66
C GLY A 294 -35.08 3.57 -38.12
N ASN A 295 -36.32 3.22 -38.44
CA ASN A 295 -36.71 2.98 -39.83
C ASN A 295 -37.70 4.12 -40.20
N VAL A 296 -37.24 5.02 -41.09
CA VAL A 296 -37.93 6.27 -41.42
C VAL A 296 -38.43 6.22 -42.89
N ASP A 297 -39.62 6.73 -43.14
CA ASP A 297 -40.24 6.81 -44.46
C ASP A 297 -40.24 5.44 -45.20
N THR A 298 -40.69 4.39 -44.52
CA THR A 298 -40.77 3.05 -45.12
C THR A 298 -42.03 2.89 -45.97
N GLY A 299 -41.88 2.20 -47.10
CA GLY A 299 -43.00 1.96 -48.02
C GLY A 299 -44.09 1.05 -47.44
N PRO A 300 -45.30 1.01 -48.07
CA PRO A 300 -46.37 0.18 -47.61
C PRO A 300 -46.01 -1.31 -47.61
N MET A 301 -46.58 -2.06 -46.63
CA MET A 301 -46.35 -3.48 -46.39
C MET A 301 -44.86 -3.85 -46.08
N SER A 302 -44.06 -2.90 -45.62
CA SER A 302 -42.71 -3.13 -45.16
C SER A 302 -42.64 -3.72 -43.76
N PHE A 303 -41.70 -4.60 -43.50
CA PHE A 303 -41.40 -5.12 -42.17
C PHE A 303 -40.26 -4.32 -41.56
N ASN A 304 -40.47 -3.73 -40.38
CA ASN A 304 -39.52 -2.86 -39.67
C ASN A 304 -39.22 -3.43 -38.30
N GLN A 305 -37.95 -3.64 -38.00
CA GLN A 305 -37.52 -4.05 -36.66
C GLN A 305 -36.35 -3.20 -36.21
N GLU A 306 -36.42 -2.78 -34.96
CA GLU A 306 -35.38 -2.05 -34.26
C GLU A 306 -35.04 -2.76 -32.98
N THR A 307 -33.74 -2.88 -32.67
CA THR A 307 -33.22 -3.44 -31.44
C THR A 307 -32.12 -2.53 -30.89
N LEU A 308 -32.32 -2.00 -29.69
CA LEU A 308 -31.34 -1.21 -29.01
C LEU A 308 -31.01 -1.90 -27.68
N THR A 309 -29.75 -2.22 -27.47
CA THR A 309 -29.26 -2.87 -26.25
C THR A 309 -28.09 -2.08 -25.69
N ASN A 310 -28.21 -1.65 -24.45
CA ASN A 310 -27.12 -1.04 -23.70
C ASN A 310 -26.88 -1.88 -22.44
N THR A 311 -25.67 -2.33 -22.25
CA THR A 311 -25.27 -3.13 -21.08
C THR A 311 -24.05 -2.49 -20.46
N GLN A 312 -24.06 -2.37 -19.14
CA GLN A 312 -22.91 -1.93 -18.36
C GLN A 312 -22.76 -2.85 -17.15
N GLY A 313 -21.54 -3.37 -16.97
CA GLY A 313 -21.11 -4.10 -15.79
C GLY A 313 -19.98 -3.34 -15.10
N VAL A 314 -19.99 -3.37 -13.77
CA VAL A 314 -18.85 -2.96 -12.95
C VAL A 314 -18.72 -3.99 -11.86
N GLU A 315 -17.58 -4.65 -11.81
CA GLU A 315 -17.21 -5.61 -10.78
C GLU A 315 -15.93 -5.13 -10.11
N VAL A 316 -15.94 -5.10 -8.78
CA VAL A 316 -14.76 -4.74 -8.01
C VAL A 316 -14.59 -5.78 -6.92
N GLU A 317 -13.51 -6.52 -7.00
CA GLU A 317 -13.11 -7.50 -6.01
C GLU A 317 -11.84 -7.01 -5.29
N ASN A 318 -11.90 -6.96 -3.95
CA ASN A 318 -10.76 -6.65 -3.11
C ASN A 318 -10.55 -7.81 -2.14
N GLU A 319 -9.59 -8.67 -2.43
CA GLU A 319 -9.24 -9.81 -1.61
C GLU A 319 -7.95 -9.52 -0.83
N ASN A 320 -8.04 -9.51 0.50
CA ASN A 320 -6.90 -9.49 1.39
C ASN A 320 -6.80 -10.90 2.00
N LYS A 321 -5.99 -11.77 1.40
CA LYS A 321 -5.95 -13.20 1.73
C LYS A 321 -5.43 -13.42 3.14
N ASP A 322 -4.19 -13.11 3.37
CA ASP A 322 -3.55 -13.27 4.66
C ASP A 322 -2.88 -11.96 5.10
N ALA A 323 -2.93 -11.68 6.39
CA ALA A 323 -2.18 -10.61 7.00
C ALA A 323 -1.59 -11.12 8.32
N ASP A 324 -0.52 -11.90 8.22
CA ASP A 324 0.19 -12.37 9.42
C ASP A 324 1.16 -11.30 9.91
N VAL A 325 0.95 -10.82 11.14
CA VAL A 325 1.84 -9.86 11.78
C VAL A 325 2.30 -10.41 13.12
N SER A 326 3.53 -10.88 13.13
CA SER A 326 4.17 -11.45 14.30
C SER A 326 5.18 -10.50 14.91
N ASN A 327 4.91 -10.00 16.13
CA ASN A 327 5.82 -9.14 16.88
C ASN A 327 6.41 -9.89 18.09
N PHE A 328 7.68 -10.23 18.02
CA PHE A 328 8.45 -10.83 19.10
C PHE A 328 9.40 -9.79 19.67
N ASP A 329 9.21 -9.46 20.93
CA ASP A 329 10.08 -8.50 21.59
C ASP A 329 10.55 -8.98 22.97
N THR A 330 11.81 -8.69 23.25
CA THR A 330 12.43 -8.92 24.54
C THR A 330 13.11 -7.63 24.96
N ASP A 331 12.46 -6.91 25.86
CA ASP A 331 12.91 -5.58 26.26
C ASP A 331 13.21 -5.54 27.75
N SER A 332 14.25 -4.83 28.11
CA SER A 332 14.55 -4.56 29.52
C SER A 332 15.16 -3.19 29.74
N ALA A 333 14.75 -2.55 30.83
CA ALA A 333 15.43 -1.41 31.40
C ALA A 333 15.87 -1.75 32.84
N ASP A 334 17.15 -1.67 33.14
CA ASP A 334 17.70 -2.05 34.44
C ASP A 334 18.57 -0.93 35.03
N ALA A 335 18.18 -0.42 36.21
CA ALA A 335 18.96 0.51 37.02
C ALA A 335 19.33 -0.08 38.39
N GLY A 336 19.00 -1.37 38.62
CA GLY A 336 19.22 -2.06 39.89
C GLY A 336 20.54 -2.82 39.98
N TRP A 337 20.61 -3.80 40.90
CA TRP A 337 21.76 -4.65 41.18
C TRP A 337 23.05 -3.88 41.51
N ASN A 338 22.94 -2.75 42.22
CA ASN A 338 24.07 -1.95 42.67
C ASN A 338 24.48 -2.42 44.06
N ASN A 339 25.78 -2.60 44.28
CA ASN A 339 26.31 -3.20 45.52
C ASN A 339 27.36 -2.31 46.19
N ALA A 340 27.09 -1.84 47.39
CA ALA A 340 28.01 -1.06 48.23
C ALA A 340 28.24 -1.74 49.59
N ASP A 341 28.44 -3.06 49.60
CA ASP A 341 28.54 -3.89 50.80
C ASP A 341 29.95 -3.95 51.36
N THR A 342 30.04 -4.45 52.59
CA THR A 342 31.31 -4.79 53.27
C THR A 342 32.29 -3.61 53.39
N ASN A 343 31.79 -2.38 53.40
CA ASN A 343 32.57 -1.17 53.61
C ASN A 343 32.72 -0.87 55.12
N THR A 344 33.95 -0.59 55.60
CA THR A 344 34.16 -0.27 57.03
C THR A 344 33.51 1.07 57.43
N GLY A 345 33.49 2.04 56.53
CA GLY A 345 32.90 3.36 56.73
C GLY A 345 31.41 3.46 56.33
N GLY A 346 30.74 2.34 56.07
CA GLY A 346 29.36 2.30 55.58
C GLY A 346 29.27 2.30 54.05
N GLY A 347 28.07 1.97 53.56
CA GLY A 347 27.77 1.95 52.11
C GLY A 347 26.50 2.75 51.80
N SER A 348 26.47 3.42 50.68
CA SER A 348 25.30 4.14 50.15
C SER A 348 25.04 3.81 48.70
N VAL A 349 23.79 3.50 48.37
CA VAL A 349 23.35 3.27 47.03
C VAL A 349 22.15 4.16 46.68
N LEU A 350 22.28 4.97 45.67
CA LEU A 350 21.19 5.69 45.03
C LEU A 350 20.99 5.15 43.64
N ALA A 351 20.02 4.29 43.48
CA ALA A 351 19.65 3.75 42.15
C ALA A 351 18.85 4.79 41.34
N GLY A 352 19.09 4.80 40.06
CA GLY A 352 18.28 5.55 39.11
C GLY A 352 16.92 4.91 38.86
N MET A 353 16.14 5.51 38.02
CA MET A 353 14.86 5.00 37.54
C MET A 353 15.05 4.08 36.34
N ALA A 354 14.29 3.00 36.25
CA ALA A 354 14.14 2.19 35.07
C ALA A 354 12.75 2.43 34.48
N ASP A 355 12.69 2.86 33.24
CA ASP A 355 11.44 3.16 32.54
C ASP A 355 11.48 2.55 31.16
N LEU A 356 10.41 1.83 30.80
CA LEU A 356 10.26 1.18 29.52
C LEU A 356 8.88 1.49 28.94
N VAL A 357 8.85 2.18 27.83
CA VAL A 357 7.63 2.49 27.10
C VAL A 357 7.60 1.68 25.81
N LYS A 358 6.47 0.99 25.60
CA LYS A 358 6.26 0.16 24.41
C LYS A 358 4.96 0.56 23.71
N ARG A 359 5.02 0.74 22.41
CA ARG A 359 3.88 1.03 21.56
C ARG A 359 3.88 0.10 20.37
N ILE A 360 2.80 -0.67 20.21
CA ILE A 360 2.58 -1.54 19.06
C ILE A 360 1.29 -1.10 18.40
N CYS A 361 1.37 -0.78 17.12
CA CYS A 361 0.24 -0.40 16.30
C CYS A 361 0.19 -1.27 15.04
N VAL A 362 -0.91 -1.97 14.83
CA VAL A 362 -1.12 -2.83 13.65
C VAL A 362 -2.42 -2.40 12.98
N TYR A 363 -2.33 -2.04 11.71
CA TYR A 363 -3.43 -1.60 10.89
C TYR A 363 -3.37 -2.31 9.54
N VAL A 364 -4.21 -3.33 9.35
CA VAL A 364 -4.15 -4.22 8.19
C VAL A 364 -5.55 -4.60 7.67
N ASN A 365 -5.59 -5.02 6.42
CA ASN A 365 -6.79 -5.51 5.75
C ASN A 365 -7.94 -4.47 5.69
N ASP A 366 -7.61 -3.26 5.26
CA ASP A 366 -8.61 -2.20 5.05
C ASP A 366 -8.89 -2.02 3.56
N SER A 367 -10.17 -2.05 3.20
CA SER A 367 -10.61 -1.87 1.81
C SER A 367 -11.71 -0.81 1.71
N PHE A 368 -11.48 0.16 0.86
CA PHE A 368 -12.43 1.24 0.59
C PHE A 368 -12.76 1.30 -0.90
N THR A 369 -14.03 1.04 -1.24
CA THR A 369 -14.49 1.03 -2.63
C THR A 369 -15.61 2.04 -2.84
N VAL A 370 -15.48 2.83 -3.88
CA VAL A 370 -16.49 3.79 -4.31
C VAL A 370 -16.77 3.58 -5.80
N VAL A 371 -18.04 3.31 -6.12
CA VAL A 371 -18.52 3.21 -7.50
C VAL A 371 -19.60 4.27 -7.73
N HIS A 372 -19.39 5.14 -8.73
CA HIS A 372 -20.29 6.26 -9.08
C HIS A 372 -20.84 6.13 -10.50
#